data_98c8024f7ec9ee6372ea164645bf1cbb
#
_entry.id   98c8024f7ec9ee6372ea164645bf1cbb
#
_cell.length_a   1.000
_cell.length_b   1.000
_cell.length_c   1.000
_cell.angle_alpha   90.00
_cell.angle_beta   90.00
_cell.angle_gamma   90.00
#
_symmetry.space_group_name_H-M   'P 1'
#
loop_
_entity.id
_entity.type
_entity.pdbx_description
1 polymer ?
#
loop_
_entity_poly.entity_id
_entity_poly.type
_entity_poly.pdbx_seq_one_letter_code
_entity_poly.pdbx_strand_id
1 'polypeptide(L)'
;HSMLADPHIPDFAREDLRSLVQGIWTESSKQKAGVAFVPGQVLVSVKGGEVVTGGAPLDLIVDNVQTIQAMFYRTIEYVNGVSHRRVGRPTKELQESCRPWLFQSAPGSYQFSVAIQKPAQPDFFKPAIEPERIAQHFLEIVSASSGEGTSVLEKLVPDENYRSTFLKLTRNLAPTGKTFDRIEFRGSGETRPVALGVESCVNINQQLRKKPPFPTTVGEVLEEFRGTLRAVHLDKDWLEVVVDSVSVHVEGLQDTVDDVIGPMVNRAVIVRAVRVSIKMLKFVDIELSD
;
A
#
# COMPACT_ATOMS: atom_id res chain seq x y z
N HIS A 1 -1.14 3.00 36.12
CA HIS A 1 -0.34 3.12 37.37
C HIS A 1 -0.83 4.25 38.30
N SER A 2 -1.39 5.37 37.80
CA SER A 2 -1.87 6.48 38.65
C SER A 2 -3.13 6.14 39.45
N MET A 3 -4.07 5.36 38.90
CA MET A 3 -5.30 4.95 39.60
C MET A 3 -5.05 4.04 40.82
N LEU A 4 -4.03 3.20 40.80
CA LEU A 4 -3.71 2.31 41.94
C LEU A 4 -3.08 3.06 43.13
N ALA A 5 -2.65 4.29 42.94
CA ALA A 5 -2.07 5.15 43.97
C ALA A 5 -3.09 6.15 44.58
N ASP A 6 -4.36 6.12 44.13
CA ASP A 6 -5.39 7.02 44.66
C ASP A 6 -5.78 6.59 46.09
N PRO A 7 -5.61 7.44 47.13
CA PRO A 7 -5.91 7.11 48.51
C PRO A 7 -7.40 6.93 48.80
N HIS A 8 -8.29 7.36 47.90
CA HIS A 8 -9.74 7.22 48.07
C HIS A 8 -10.31 5.89 47.59
N ILE A 9 -9.49 5.00 46.98
CA ILE A 9 -9.95 3.67 46.58
C ILE A 9 -9.83 2.70 47.76
N PRO A 10 -10.91 2.04 48.19
CA PRO A 10 -10.88 1.03 49.24
C PRO A 10 -9.95 -0.12 48.88
N ASP A 11 -9.33 -0.75 49.92
CA ASP A 11 -8.30 -1.79 49.70
C ASP A 11 -8.83 -3.02 48.95
N PHE A 12 -10.08 -3.42 49.17
CA PHE A 12 -10.71 -4.49 48.40
C PHE A 12 -10.84 -4.17 46.90
N ALA A 13 -11.17 -2.91 46.58
CA ALA A 13 -11.31 -2.48 45.21
C ALA A 13 -9.93 -2.29 44.51
N ARG A 14 -8.88 -2.06 45.30
CA ARG A 14 -7.49 -2.07 44.77
C ARG A 14 -7.02 -3.44 44.38
N GLU A 15 -7.44 -4.47 45.14
CA GLU A 15 -7.08 -5.87 44.88
C GLU A 15 -7.78 -6.39 43.62
N ASP A 16 -9.06 -6.04 43.44
CA ASP A 16 -9.82 -6.34 42.23
C ASP A 16 -9.26 -5.60 41.00
N LEU A 17 -8.91 -4.30 41.14
CA LEU A 17 -8.24 -3.51 40.10
C LEU A 17 -6.86 -4.08 39.76
N ARG A 18 -6.06 -4.53 40.73
CA ARG A 18 -4.79 -5.21 40.48
C ARG A 18 -4.98 -6.51 39.73
N SER A 19 -5.93 -7.32 40.12
CA SER A 19 -6.28 -8.58 39.44
C SER A 19 -6.73 -8.33 38.02
N LEU A 20 -7.57 -7.31 37.80
CA LEU A 20 -8.05 -6.91 36.47
C LEU A 20 -6.91 -6.40 35.59
N VAL A 21 -6.08 -5.49 36.12
CA VAL A 21 -4.90 -4.97 35.42
C VAL A 21 -3.90 -6.09 35.14
N GLN A 22 -3.71 -7.01 36.10
CA GLN A 22 -2.82 -8.15 35.93
C GLN A 22 -3.37 -9.18 34.93
N GLY A 23 -4.69 -9.37 34.88
CA GLY A 23 -5.38 -10.18 33.86
C GLY A 23 -5.21 -9.57 32.47
N ILE A 24 -5.48 -8.29 32.32
CA ILE A 24 -5.27 -7.55 31.06
C ILE A 24 -3.80 -7.56 30.64
N TRP A 25 -2.85 -7.39 31.59
CA TRP A 25 -1.42 -7.46 31.33
C TRP A 25 -0.96 -8.87 30.96
N THR A 26 -1.49 -9.92 31.62
CA THR A 26 -1.16 -11.31 31.33
C THR A 26 -1.69 -11.73 29.97
N GLU A 27 -2.89 -11.29 29.61
CA GLU A 27 -3.48 -11.53 28.30
C GLU A 27 -2.78 -10.72 27.20
N SER A 28 -2.47 -9.45 27.46
CA SER A 28 -1.66 -8.59 26.57
C SER A 28 -0.21 -9.09 26.48
N SER A 29 0.35 -9.69 27.52
CA SER A 29 1.71 -10.26 27.50
C SER A 29 1.75 -11.62 26.81
N LYS A 30 0.69 -12.44 26.93
CA LYS A 30 0.51 -13.65 26.12
C LYS A 30 0.35 -13.31 24.65
N GLN A 31 -0.34 -12.20 24.30
CA GLN A 31 -0.40 -11.65 22.97
C GLN A 31 0.94 -11.05 22.50
N LYS A 32 1.78 -10.51 23.40
CA LYS A 32 3.15 -10.04 23.07
C LYS A 32 4.14 -11.19 22.88
N ALA A 33 3.97 -12.30 23.54
CA ALA A 33 4.82 -13.50 23.37
C ALA A 33 4.45 -14.35 22.14
N GLY A 34 3.29 -14.11 21.56
CA GLY A 34 2.84 -14.70 20.30
C GLY A 34 1.61 -13.94 19.87
N VAL A 35 1.80 -12.95 18.98
CA VAL A 35 0.68 -12.48 18.17
C VAL A 35 0.20 -13.72 17.45
N ALA A 36 -0.92 -14.30 17.89
CA ALA A 36 -1.56 -15.40 17.20
C ALA A 36 -2.09 -14.84 15.88
N PHE A 37 -1.23 -14.82 14.87
CA PHE A 37 -1.63 -14.43 13.52
C PHE A 37 -2.67 -15.44 13.04
N VAL A 38 -3.81 -14.94 12.65
CA VAL A 38 -4.73 -15.72 11.84
C VAL A 38 -3.98 -16.06 10.55
N PRO A 39 -4.04 -17.31 10.06
CA PRO A 39 -3.42 -17.67 8.80
C PRO A 39 -3.72 -16.64 7.70
N GLY A 40 -2.69 -16.16 7.01
CA GLY A 40 -2.84 -15.13 5.98
C GLY A 40 -3.00 -13.68 6.49
N GLN A 41 -2.71 -13.44 7.77
CA GLN A 41 -2.73 -12.08 8.34
C GLN A 41 -1.38 -11.38 8.12
N VAL A 42 -1.45 -10.12 7.71
CA VAL A 42 -0.31 -9.20 7.61
C VAL A 42 -0.53 -8.07 8.60
N LEU A 43 0.39 -7.93 9.56
CA LEU A 43 0.44 -6.80 10.48
C LEU A 43 1.13 -5.63 9.80
N VAL A 44 0.51 -4.46 9.85
CA VAL A 44 1.03 -3.20 9.32
C VAL A 44 1.31 -2.26 10.47
N SER A 45 2.50 -1.67 10.51
CA SER A 45 2.92 -0.69 11.52
C SER A 45 3.41 0.58 10.84
N VAL A 46 2.78 1.72 11.12
CA VAL A 46 3.19 3.04 10.63
C VAL A 46 3.89 3.78 11.77
N LYS A 47 5.05 4.38 11.48
CA LYS A 47 5.94 4.96 12.50
C LYS A 47 6.56 6.28 12.05
N GLY A 48 6.77 7.15 13.03
CA GLY A 48 7.47 8.44 12.86
C GLY A 48 6.61 9.54 12.26
N GLY A 49 7.19 10.72 12.06
CA GLY A 49 6.48 11.89 11.57
C GLY A 49 5.33 12.33 12.47
N GLU A 50 4.13 12.46 11.91
CA GLU A 50 2.92 12.84 12.63
C GLU A 50 2.25 11.69 13.40
N VAL A 51 2.77 10.45 13.25
CA VAL A 51 2.21 9.27 13.89
C VAL A 51 2.63 9.19 15.35
N VAL A 52 1.65 9.11 16.25
CA VAL A 52 1.86 8.98 17.70
C VAL A 52 1.45 7.58 18.18
N THR A 53 1.75 7.26 19.44
CA THR A 53 1.34 5.97 20.03
C THR A 53 -0.17 5.83 20.06
N GLY A 54 -0.69 4.89 19.30
CA GLY A 54 -2.13 4.60 19.19
C GLY A 54 -2.93 5.57 18.31
N GLY A 55 -2.28 6.53 17.63
CA GLY A 55 -2.95 7.50 16.77
C GLY A 55 -2.16 7.89 15.53
N ALA A 56 -2.87 8.22 14.46
CA ALA A 56 -2.30 8.75 13.23
C ALA A 56 -3.34 9.63 12.52
N PRO A 57 -2.93 10.56 11.64
CA PRO A 57 -3.86 11.29 10.79
C PRO A 57 -4.78 10.36 10.01
N LEU A 58 -6.08 10.66 10.01
CA LEU A 58 -7.08 9.77 9.42
C LEU A 58 -6.88 9.61 7.90
N ASP A 59 -6.58 10.70 7.20
CA ASP A 59 -6.30 10.74 5.77
C ASP A 59 -5.11 9.86 5.41
N LEU A 60 -4.00 9.95 6.17
CA LEU A 60 -2.84 9.07 6.01
C LEU A 60 -3.21 7.59 6.11
N ILE A 61 -4.06 7.23 7.09
CA ILE A 61 -4.45 5.84 7.28
C ILE A 61 -5.38 5.36 6.17
N VAL A 62 -6.34 6.20 5.77
CA VAL A 62 -7.26 5.88 4.66
C VAL A 62 -6.47 5.61 3.36
N ASP A 63 -5.51 6.47 3.03
CA ASP A 63 -4.67 6.32 1.85
C ASP A 63 -3.85 5.02 1.87
N ASN A 64 -3.20 4.73 2.99
CA ASN A 64 -2.43 3.50 3.16
C ASN A 64 -3.32 2.26 3.07
N VAL A 65 -4.47 2.25 3.73
CA VAL A 65 -5.42 1.13 3.70
C VAL A 65 -5.95 0.88 2.29
N GLN A 66 -6.28 1.94 1.54
CA GLN A 66 -6.73 1.82 0.14
C GLN A 66 -5.64 1.22 -0.75
N THR A 67 -4.40 1.70 -0.62
CA THR A 67 -3.27 1.19 -1.40
C THR A 67 -2.94 -0.27 -1.04
N ILE A 68 -2.96 -0.61 0.25
CA ILE A 68 -2.77 -1.99 0.71
C ILE A 68 -3.89 -2.90 0.17
N GLN A 69 -5.14 -2.45 0.20
CA GLN A 69 -6.26 -3.20 -0.38
C GLN A 69 -6.06 -3.45 -1.87
N ALA A 70 -5.64 -2.43 -2.63
CA ALA A 70 -5.34 -2.57 -4.05
C ALA A 70 -4.20 -3.58 -4.28
N MET A 71 -3.11 -3.50 -3.50
CA MET A 71 -2.00 -4.46 -3.55
C MET A 71 -2.46 -5.89 -3.28
N PHE A 72 -3.31 -6.13 -2.27
CA PHE A 72 -3.85 -7.46 -1.98
C PHE A 72 -4.67 -7.99 -3.17
N TYR A 73 -5.59 -7.22 -3.73
CA TYR A 73 -6.37 -7.66 -4.89
C TYR A 73 -5.49 -7.94 -6.11
N ARG A 74 -4.49 -7.11 -6.39
CA ARG A 74 -3.53 -7.35 -7.47
C ARG A 74 -2.70 -8.62 -7.23
N THR A 75 -2.29 -8.87 -6.00
CA THR A 75 -1.59 -10.11 -5.62
C THR A 75 -2.49 -11.34 -5.83
N ILE A 76 -3.77 -11.26 -5.43
CA ILE A 76 -4.73 -12.35 -5.64
C ILE A 76 -4.96 -12.61 -7.14
N GLU A 77 -5.19 -11.54 -7.93
CA GLU A 77 -5.34 -11.64 -9.38
C GLU A 77 -4.11 -12.31 -10.02
N TYR A 78 -2.92 -11.84 -9.65
CA TYR A 78 -1.64 -12.37 -10.17
C TYR A 78 -1.44 -13.85 -9.81
N VAL A 79 -1.57 -14.22 -8.53
CA VAL A 79 -1.37 -15.60 -8.06
C VAL A 79 -2.36 -16.59 -8.70
N ASN A 80 -3.56 -16.12 -9.05
CA ASN A 80 -4.57 -16.93 -9.72
C ASN A 80 -4.48 -16.88 -11.25
N GLY A 81 -3.43 -16.28 -11.81
CA GLY A 81 -3.22 -16.23 -13.26
C GLY A 81 -4.28 -15.41 -14.02
N VAL A 82 -4.95 -14.48 -13.33
CA VAL A 82 -5.89 -13.55 -13.95
C VAL A 82 -5.11 -12.56 -14.81
N SER A 83 -5.61 -12.25 -16.01
CA SER A 83 -5.00 -11.24 -16.87
C SER A 83 -4.99 -9.87 -16.18
N HIS A 84 -3.88 -9.13 -16.36
CA HIS A 84 -3.74 -7.81 -15.77
C HIS A 84 -4.88 -6.89 -16.25
N ARG A 85 -5.64 -6.32 -15.33
CA ARG A 85 -6.69 -5.33 -15.65
C ARG A 85 -6.12 -3.91 -15.51
N ARG A 86 -6.49 -3.06 -16.45
CA ARG A 86 -6.11 -1.65 -16.44
C ARG A 86 -7.14 -0.80 -15.66
N VAL A 87 -8.41 -1.08 -15.86
CA VAL A 87 -9.55 -0.28 -15.37
C VAL A 87 -10.56 -1.17 -14.67
N GLY A 88 -11.27 -0.61 -13.70
CA GLY A 88 -12.36 -1.25 -13.01
C GLY A 88 -11.96 -1.99 -11.73
N ARG A 89 -12.96 -2.44 -11.01
CA ARG A 89 -12.80 -3.17 -9.75
C ARG A 89 -12.50 -4.65 -10.00
N PRO A 90 -11.92 -5.36 -9.04
CA PRO A 90 -11.88 -6.83 -9.06
C PRO A 90 -13.28 -7.39 -9.31
N THR A 91 -13.37 -8.55 -9.95
CA THR A 91 -14.66 -9.20 -10.22
C THR A 91 -15.44 -9.42 -8.92
N LYS A 92 -16.77 -9.39 -8.97
CA LYS A 92 -17.60 -9.66 -7.78
C LYS A 92 -17.25 -10.99 -7.12
N GLU A 93 -16.99 -12.00 -7.92
CA GLU A 93 -16.60 -13.32 -7.47
C GLU A 93 -15.30 -13.30 -6.67
N LEU A 94 -14.29 -12.54 -7.14
CA LEU A 94 -13.04 -12.37 -6.42
C LEU A 94 -13.25 -11.59 -5.11
N GLN A 95 -14.08 -10.55 -5.15
CA GLN A 95 -14.41 -9.76 -3.96
C GLN A 95 -15.16 -10.58 -2.90
N GLU A 96 -16.04 -11.47 -3.30
CA GLU A 96 -16.81 -12.32 -2.38
C GLU A 96 -15.95 -13.44 -1.78
N SER A 97 -15.06 -14.04 -2.57
CA SER A 97 -14.22 -15.17 -2.13
C SER A 97 -12.96 -14.77 -1.39
N CYS A 98 -12.43 -13.56 -1.62
CA CYS A 98 -11.10 -13.16 -1.16
C CYS A 98 -11.07 -11.73 -0.60
N ARG A 99 -12.15 -11.27 0.00
CA ARG A 99 -12.24 -9.90 0.52
C ARG A 99 -11.19 -9.66 1.62
N PRO A 100 -10.30 -8.67 1.46
CA PRO A 100 -9.42 -8.25 2.56
C PRO A 100 -10.24 -7.61 3.70
N TRP A 101 -9.93 -8.01 4.93
CA TRP A 101 -10.53 -7.49 6.14
C TRP A 101 -9.50 -6.72 6.94
N LEU A 102 -9.92 -5.59 7.51
CA LEU A 102 -9.11 -4.79 8.43
C LEU A 102 -9.42 -5.21 9.86
N PHE A 103 -8.39 -5.51 10.64
CA PHE A 103 -8.50 -5.86 12.05
C PHE A 103 -7.73 -4.86 12.90
N GLN A 104 -8.25 -4.59 14.09
CA GLN A 104 -7.56 -3.77 15.07
C GLN A 104 -6.37 -4.54 15.66
N SER A 105 -5.26 -3.83 15.86
CA SER A 105 -4.05 -4.38 16.50
C SER A 105 -3.93 -3.99 17.95
N ALA A 106 -2.99 -4.65 18.65
CA ALA A 106 -2.65 -4.35 20.04
C ALA A 106 -2.07 -2.93 20.19
N PRO A 107 -2.16 -2.32 21.40
CA PRO A 107 -1.62 -0.98 21.67
C PRO A 107 -0.12 -0.89 21.40
N GLY A 108 0.31 0.16 20.73
CA GLY A 108 1.71 0.45 20.37
C GLY A 108 1.81 1.68 19.47
N SER A 109 2.79 1.72 18.57
CA SER A 109 2.76 2.58 17.37
C SER A 109 1.46 2.31 16.62
N TYR A 110 0.99 3.22 15.75
CA TYR A 110 -0.24 2.98 15.01
C TYR A 110 -0.13 1.68 14.21
N GLN A 111 -0.91 0.69 14.58
CA GLN A 111 -0.86 -0.66 14.00
C GLN A 111 -2.26 -1.13 13.64
N PHE A 112 -2.35 -1.83 12.53
CA PHE A 112 -3.55 -2.58 12.12
C PHE A 112 -3.10 -3.84 11.40
N SER A 113 -4.01 -4.78 11.19
CA SER A 113 -3.70 -5.94 10.39
C SER A 113 -4.73 -6.16 9.29
N VAL A 114 -4.27 -6.75 8.20
CA VAL A 114 -5.09 -7.11 7.06
C VAL A 114 -5.02 -8.61 6.87
N ALA A 115 -6.17 -9.26 6.71
CA ALA A 115 -6.25 -10.68 6.43
C ALA A 115 -7.33 -10.97 5.38
N ILE A 116 -7.14 -12.05 4.64
CA ILE A 116 -8.15 -12.57 3.72
C ILE A 116 -8.90 -13.67 4.45
N GLN A 117 -10.21 -13.53 4.59
CA GLN A 117 -11.03 -14.59 5.14
C GLN A 117 -11.20 -15.72 4.12
N LYS A 118 -11.05 -16.96 4.57
CA LYS A 118 -11.50 -18.12 3.79
C LYS A 118 -13.01 -18.09 3.66
N PRO A 119 -13.57 -18.35 2.49
CA PRO A 119 -15.02 -18.51 2.34
C PRO A 119 -15.51 -19.65 3.24
N ALA A 120 -16.66 -19.46 3.87
CA ALA A 120 -17.23 -20.44 4.79
C ALA A 120 -17.56 -21.80 4.12
N GLN A 121 -17.78 -21.77 2.80
CA GLN A 121 -17.95 -22.98 1.98
C GLN A 121 -16.98 -22.88 0.80
N PRO A 122 -15.93 -23.73 0.75
CA PRO A 122 -15.07 -23.81 -0.42
C PRO A 122 -15.87 -24.35 -1.60
N ASP A 123 -15.80 -23.65 -2.72
CA ASP A 123 -16.33 -24.14 -3.98
C ASP A 123 -15.43 -25.30 -4.45
N PHE A 124 -15.95 -26.53 -4.49
CA PHE A 124 -15.21 -27.73 -4.88
C PHE A 124 -14.69 -27.68 -6.32
N PHE A 125 -15.20 -26.78 -7.14
CA PHE A 125 -14.83 -26.64 -8.56
C PHE A 125 -13.81 -25.54 -8.81
N LYS A 126 -13.42 -24.76 -7.78
CA LYS A 126 -12.45 -23.69 -7.89
C LYS A 126 -11.20 -24.01 -7.06
N PRO A 127 -10.00 -23.65 -7.54
CA PRO A 127 -8.80 -23.79 -6.74
C PRO A 127 -8.96 -23.01 -5.44
N ALA A 128 -8.69 -23.68 -4.32
CA ALA A 128 -8.75 -23.04 -3.00
C ALA A 128 -7.72 -21.92 -2.94
N ILE A 129 -8.18 -20.71 -2.67
CA ILE A 129 -7.29 -19.59 -2.39
C ILE A 129 -6.80 -19.74 -0.94
N GLU A 130 -5.50 -19.94 -0.79
CA GLU A 130 -4.86 -20.05 0.51
C GLU A 130 -4.43 -18.65 0.99
N PRO A 131 -5.07 -18.10 2.05
CA PRO A 131 -4.74 -16.77 2.55
C PRO A 131 -3.27 -16.60 2.92
N GLU A 132 -2.63 -17.65 3.46
CA GLU A 132 -1.21 -17.65 3.80
C GLU A 132 -0.33 -17.44 2.57
N ARG A 133 -0.65 -18.11 1.48
CA ARG A 133 0.08 -17.96 0.22
C ARG A 133 -0.04 -16.55 -0.35
N ILE A 134 -1.23 -15.96 -0.27
CA ILE A 134 -1.44 -14.58 -0.73
C ILE A 134 -0.66 -13.60 0.14
N ALA A 135 -0.71 -13.75 1.47
CA ALA A 135 0.04 -12.91 2.40
C ALA A 135 1.56 -13.01 2.17
N GLN A 136 2.06 -14.22 1.94
CA GLN A 136 3.47 -14.45 1.61
C GLN A 136 3.87 -13.76 0.31
N HIS A 137 3.11 -13.96 -0.78
CA HIS A 137 3.40 -13.29 -2.05
C HIS A 137 3.31 -11.78 -1.95
N PHE A 138 2.33 -11.24 -1.20
CA PHE A 138 2.26 -9.81 -0.92
C PHE A 138 3.56 -9.29 -0.29
N LEU A 139 4.06 -9.95 0.76
CA LEU A 139 5.29 -9.56 1.45
C LEU A 139 6.53 -9.70 0.55
N GLU A 140 6.63 -10.78 -0.21
CA GLU A 140 7.71 -11.00 -1.18
C GLU A 140 7.73 -9.91 -2.26
N ILE A 141 6.55 -9.53 -2.80
CA ILE A 141 6.42 -8.47 -3.80
C ILE A 141 6.82 -7.11 -3.22
N VAL A 142 6.33 -6.74 -2.02
CA VAL A 142 6.69 -5.48 -1.36
C VAL A 142 8.20 -5.44 -1.10
N SER A 143 8.77 -6.52 -0.57
CA SER A 143 10.20 -6.63 -0.31
C SER A 143 11.03 -6.53 -1.58
N ALA A 144 10.67 -7.26 -2.63
CA ALA A 144 11.38 -7.23 -3.91
C ALA A 144 11.26 -5.88 -4.62
N SER A 145 10.11 -5.18 -4.47
CA SER A 145 9.89 -3.85 -5.05
C SER A 145 10.73 -2.77 -4.39
N SER A 146 11.01 -2.89 -3.09
CA SER A 146 11.78 -1.90 -2.31
C SER A 146 13.30 -2.10 -2.37
N GLY A 147 13.77 -3.24 -2.85
CA GLY A 147 15.18 -3.60 -2.93
C GLY A 147 15.97 -2.82 -3.98
N GLU A 148 17.30 -2.87 -3.89
CA GLU A 148 18.21 -2.16 -4.82
C GLU A 148 18.36 -2.83 -6.20
N GLY A 149 17.55 -3.79 -6.59
CA GLY A 149 17.71 -4.50 -7.86
C GLY A 149 16.41 -4.98 -8.47
N THR A 150 16.31 -4.89 -9.79
CA THR A 150 15.12 -5.36 -10.53
C THR A 150 15.06 -6.89 -10.65
N SER A 151 16.18 -7.58 -10.54
CA SER A 151 16.29 -9.01 -10.89
C SER A 151 15.45 -9.94 -10.00
N VAL A 152 15.22 -9.59 -8.72
CA VAL A 152 14.41 -10.39 -7.81
C VAL A 152 12.94 -10.25 -8.17
N LEU A 153 12.48 -9.01 -8.36
CA LEU A 153 11.09 -8.73 -8.73
C LEU A 153 10.75 -9.27 -10.14
N GLU A 154 11.68 -9.20 -11.09
CA GLU A 154 11.51 -9.76 -12.44
C GLU A 154 11.31 -11.28 -12.43
N LYS A 155 12.01 -11.99 -11.54
CA LYS A 155 11.83 -13.43 -11.36
C LYS A 155 10.52 -13.77 -10.66
N LEU A 156 10.14 -12.98 -9.65
CA LEU A 156 8.92 -13.17 -8.87
C LEU A 156 7.67 -12.84 -9.68
N VAL A 157 7.73 -11.75 -10.47
CA VAL A 157 6.64 -11.22 -11.29
C VAL A 157 7.15 -11.03 -12.73
N PRO A 158 7.17 -12.10 -13.56
CA PRO A 158 7.60 -12.01 -14.96
C PRO A 158 6.74 -11.10 -15.82
N ASP A 159 5.43 -11.00 -15.53
CA ASP A 159 4.51 -10.10 -16.25
C ASP A 159 4.88 -8.64 -15.97
N GLU A 160 5.21 -7.91 -17.05
CA GLU A 160 5.67 -6.52 -16.97
C GLU A 160 4.60 -5.55 -16.48
N ASN A 161 3.33 -5.76 -16.84
CA ASN A 161 2.22 -4.91 -16.44
C ASN A 161 1.94 -5.06 -14.94
N TYR A 162 1.91 -6.29 -14.44
CA TYR A 162 1.80 -6.55 -12.99
C TYR A 162 2.99 -5.98 -12.24
N ARG A 163 4.20 -6.17 -12.74
CA ARG A 163 5.43 -5.67 -12.12
C ARG A 163 5.44 -4.14 -12.02
N SER A 164 5.09 -3.43 -13.10
CA SER A 164 4.95 -1.97 -13.11
C SER A 164 3.90 -1.50 -12.11
N THR A 165 2.75 -2.18 -12.05
CA THR A 165 1.68 -1.87 -11.10
C THR A 165 2.13 -2.05 -9.66
N PHE A 166 2.79 -3.16 -9.33
CA PHE A 166 3.32 -3.41 -7.99
C PHE A 166 4.37 -2.39 -7.56
N LEU A 167 5.29 -2.01 -8.46
CA LEU A 167 6.26 -0.95 -8.19
C LEU A 167 5.57 0.38 -7.86
N LYS A 168 4.58 0.79 -8.66
CA LYS A 168 3.84 2.05 -8.46
C LYS A 168 3.02 2.03 -7.17
N LEU A 169 2.34 0.92 -6.86
CA LEU A 169 1.59 0.78 -5.59
C LEU A 169 2.53 0.76 -4.39
N THR A 170 3.67 0.06 -4.47
CA THR A 170 4.68 0.07 -3.39
C THR A 170 5.28 1.47 -3.20
N ARG A 171 5.49 2.22 -4.28
CA ARG A 171 5.91 3.63 -4.21
C ARG A 171 4.90 4.48 -3.45
N ASN A 172 3.61 4.30 -3.72
CA ASN A 172 2.54 5.05 -3.02
C ASN A 172 2.42 4.68 -1.53
N LEU A 173 2.95 3.52 -1.11
CA LEU A 173 3.05 3.12 0.31
C LEU A 173 4.33 3.62 0.97
N ALA A 174 5.39 3.90 0.20
CA ALA A 174 6.66 4.33 0.74
C ALA A 174 6.56 5.76 1.29
N PRO A 175 7.10 6.03 2.50
CA PRO A 175 7.08 7.37 3.07
C PRO A 175 7.95 8.33 2.26
N THR A 176 7.55 9.59 2.24
CA THR A 176 8.34 10.68 1.68
C THR A 176 9.16 11.41 2.74
N GLY A 177 8.92 11.09 4.02
CA GLY A 177 9.60 11.69 5.17
C GLY A 177 8.91 12.92 5.74
N LYS A 178 7.69 13.28 5.26
CA LYS A 178 6.91 14.40 5.77
C LYS A 178 5.86 13.98 6.79
N THR A 179 5.00 13.05 6.42
CA THR A 179 3.86 12.60 7.22
C THR A 179 4.20 11.42 8.13
N PHE A 180 5.07 10.53 7.66
CA PHE A 180 5.60 9.40 8.45
C PHE A 180 6.97 8.98 7.90
N ASP A 181 7.74 8.24 8.70
CA ASP A 181 9.12 7.90 8.35
C ASP A 181 9.26 6.47 7.85
N ARG A 182 8.35 5.58 8.27
CA ARG A 182 8.47 4.15 7.99
C ARG A 182 7.14 3.43 8.07
N ILE A 183 6.89 2.52 7.13
CA ILE A 183 5.82 1.54 7.20
C ILE A 183 6.43 0.12 7.19
N GLU A 184 5.97 -0.74 8.07
CA GLU A 184 6.46 -2.11 8.22
C GLU A 184 5.33 -3.11 8.04
N PHE A 185 5.63 -4.20 7.35
CA PHE A 185 4.71 -5.32 7.12
C PHE A 185 5.31 -6.58 7.73
N ARG A 186 4.51 -7.33 8.50
CA ARG A 186 4.93 -8.59 9.11
C ARG A 186 3.85 -9.66 8.90
N GLY A 187 4.24 -10.79 8.36
CA GLY A 187 3.40 -11.98 8.22
C GLY A 187 3.52 -12.93 9.42
N SER A 188 2.67 -13.95 9.42
CA SER A 188 2.76 -15.06 10.38
C SER A 188 4.03 -15.89 10.12
N GLY A 189 4.82 -16.11 11.16
CA GLY A 189 6.05 -16.92 11.07
C GLY A 189 7.30 -16.16 10.62
N GLU A 190 7.21 -14.90 10.24
CA GLU A 190 8.37 -14.09 9.87
C GLU A 190 9.03 -13.43 11.08
N THR A 191 10.35 -13.58 11.18
CA THR A 191 11.14 -12.97 12.25
C THR A 191 11.49 -11.52 11.97
N ARG A 192 11.56 -11.13 10.69
CA ARG A 192 11.92 -9.77 10.28
C ARG A 192 10.79 -9.13 9.47
N PRO A 193 10.37 -7.92 9.82
CA PRO A 193 9.38 -7.19 9.03
C PRO A 193 9.99 -6.73 7.69
N VAL A 194 9.17 -6.69 6.64
CA VAL A 194 9.46 -5.94 5.43
C VAL A 194 9.18 -4.47 5.71
N ALA A 195 10.16 -3.62 5.51
CA ALA A 195 10.05 -2.20 5.85
C ALA A 195 10.27 -1.33 4.62
N LEU A 196 9.41 -0.32 4.46
CA LEU A 196 9.60 0.76 3.51
C LEU A 196 9.97 2.03 4.27
N GLY A 197 11.07 2.64 3.88
CA GLY A 197 11.54 3.95 4.33
C GLY A 197 11.62 4.92 3.14
N VAL A 198 12.10 6.12 3.39
CA VAL A 198 12.26 7.16 2.35
C VAL A 198 13.17 6.68 1.22
N GLU A 199 14.21 5.90 1.52
CA GLU A 199 15.10 5.29 0.54
C GLU A 199 14.38 4.33 -0.41
N SER A 200 13.32 3.67 0.04
CA SER A 200 12.53 2.76 -0.79
C SER A 200 11.89 3.49 -1.97
N CYS A 201 11.37 4.70 -1.76
CA CYS A 201 10.80 5.52 -2.82
C CYS A 201 11.86 5.84 -3.90
N VAL A 202 13.08 6.17 -3.50
CA VAL A 202 14.19 6.45 -4.41
C VAL A 202 14.54 5.22 -5.25
N ASN A 203 14.67 4.06 -4.61
CA ASN A 203 14.98 2.79 -5.27
C ASN A 203 13.90 2.40 -6.28
N ILE A 204 12.63 2.51 -5.90
CA ILE A 204 11.49 2.21 -6.78
C ILE A 204 11.48 3.16 -7.99
N ASN A 205 11.67 4.45 -7.78
CA ASN A 205 11.74 5.42 -8.86
C ASN A 205 12.90 5.13 -9.82
N GLN A 206 14.05 4.68 -9.32
CA GLN A 206 15.15 4.23 -10.18
C GLN A 206 14.78 3.00 -11.02
N GLN A 207 14.06 2.04 -10.45
CA GLN A 207 13.60 0.86 -11.17
C GLN A 207 12.59 1.22 -12.27
N LEU A 208 11.64 2.12 -11.98
CA LEU A 208 10.66 2.60 -12.95
C LEU A 208 11.32 3.38 -14.11
N ARG A 209 12.38 4.15 -13.83
CA ARG A 209 13.10 4.96 -14.83
C ARG A 209 14.03 4.14 -15.73
N LYS A 210 14.48 2.96 -15.31
CA LYS A 210 15.36 2.09 -16.12
C LYS A 210 14.73 1.62 -17.42
N LYS A 211 13.40 1.63 -17.50
CA LYS A 211 12.66 1.36 -18.73
C LYS A 211 11.71 2.54 -19.01
N PRO A 212 12.15 3.56 -19.72
CA PRO A 212 11.21 4.59 -20.21
C PRO A 212 10.16 3.89 -21.09
N PRO A 213 8.87 4.22 -20.93
CA PRO A 213 7.78 3.59 -21.69
C PRO A 213 7.88 3.79 -23.20
N PHE A 214 8.76 4.70 -23.64
CA PHE A 214 9.00 4.96 -25.05
C PHE A 214 10.50 5.13 -25.33
N PRO A 215 10.99 4.63 -26.48
CA PRO A 215 12.32 5.00 -26.95
C PRO A 215 12.30 6.52 -27.19
N THR A 216 13.09 7.25 -26.41
CA THR A 216 13.28 8.69 -26.60
C THR A 216 13.91 8.92 -27.98
N THR A 217 13.13 9.46 -28.91
CA THR A 217 13.65 9.93 -30.19
C THR A 217 14.54 11.13 -29.91
N VAL A 218 15.63 11.27 -30.66
CA VAL A 218 16.56 12.39 -30.52
C VAL A 218 15.78 13.71 -30.68
N GLY A 219 15.69 14.51 -29.60
CA GLY A 219 14.98 15.80 -29.59
C GLY A 219 13.76 15.87 -28.63
N GLU A 220 13.33 14.77 -28.01
CA GLU A 220 12.25 14.79 -27.05
C GLU A 220 12.73 15.30 -25.68
N VAL A 221 12.05 16.33 -25.16
CA VAL A 221 12.36 16.91 -23.84
C VAL A 221 11.40 16.35 -22.81
N LEU A 222 11.96 15.74 -21.76
CA LEU A 222 11.20 15.33 -20.58
C LEU A 222 10.88 16.58 -19.76
N GLU A 223 9.59 16.83 -19.53
CA GLU A 223 9.09 17.92 -18.70
C GLU A 223 8.46 17.39 -17.44
N GLU A 224 8.59 18.13 -16.34
CA GLU A 224 8.00 17.81 -15.05
C GLU A 224 7.01 18.90 -14.66
N PHE A 225 5.78 18.50 -14.36
CA PHE A 225 4.67 19.37 -13.96
C PHE A 225 4.29 19.07 -12.51
N ARG A 226 4.37 20.08 -11.64
CA ARG A 226 3.93 20.01 -10.26
C ARG A 226 2.64 20.76 -10.09
N GLY A 227 1.57 20.05 -9.73
CA GLY A 227 0.25 20.65 -9.63
C GLY A 227 -0.78 19.72 -9.01
N THR A 228 -2.05 20.06 -9.12
CA THR A 228 -3.15 19.24 -8.63
C THR A 228 -3.75 18.45 -9.77
N LEU A 229 -3.84 17.12 -9.62
CA LEU A 229 -4.52 16.25 -10.58
C LEU A 229 -6.03 16.51 -10.51
N ARG A 230 -6.64 17.01 -11.58
CA ARG A 230 -8.07 17.37 -11.59
C ARG A 230 -8.95 16.39 -12.31
N ALA A 231 -8.45 15.77 -13.37
CA ALA A 231 -9.21 14.80 -14.14
C ALA A 231 -8.32 13.68 -14.68
N VAL A 232 -8.91 12.49 -14.77
CA VAL A 232 -8.31 11.32 -15.40
C VAL A 232 -9.39 10.63 -16.22
N HIS A 233 -9.06 10.28 -17.45
CA HIS A 233 -9.95 9.50 -18.30
C HIS A 233 -9.18 8.34 -18.94
N LEU A 234 -9.20 7.20 -18.29
CA LEU A 234 -8.41 6.03 -18.72
C LEU A 234 -8.87 5.47 -20.08
N ASP A 235 -10.17 5.50 -20.39
CA ASP A 235 -10.68 4.99 -21.67
C ASP A 235 -10.34 5.91 -22.86
N LYS A 236 -10.23 7.23 -22.62
CA LYS A 236 -9.82 8.22 -23.62
C LYS A 236 -8.33 8.55 -23.53
N ASP A 237 -7.63 7.94 -22.58
CA ASP A 237 -6.19 7.92 -22.49
C ASP A 237 -5.53 9.28 -22.17
N TRP A 238 -6.16 10.09 -21.29
CA TRP A 238 -5.65 11.41 -20.91
C TRP A 238 -5.84 11.73 -19.42
N LEU A 239 -5.04 12.67 -18.93
CA LEU A 239 -5.20 13.31 -17.62
C LEU A 239 -5.05 14.84 -17.74
N GLU A 240 -5.51 15.54 -16.69
CA GLU A 240 -5.42 16.99 -16.57
C GLU A 240 -4.86 17.37 -15.19
N VAL A 241 -3.78 18.15 -15.21
CA VAL A 241 -3.13 18.70 -14.03
C VAL A 241 -3.22 20.20 -14.04
N VAL A 242 -3.61 20.83 -12.94
CA VAL A 242 -3.64 22.27 -12.80
C VAL A 242 -2.34 22.72 -12.12
N VAL A 243 -1.54 23.49 -12.86
CA VAL A 243 -0.27 24.09 -12.44
C VAL A 243 -0.45 25.61 -12.47
N ASP A 244 -0.27 26.29 -11.34
CA ASP A 244 -0.41 27.74 -11.24
C ASP A 244 -1.69 28.29 -11.87
N SER A 245 -2.82 27.61 -11.66
CA SER A 245 -4.14 27.90 -12.23
C SER A 245 -4.27 27.69 -13.75
N VAL A 246 -3.26 27.10 -14.39
CA VAL A 246 -3.31 26.70 -15.80
C VAL A 246 -3.50 25.20 -15.91
N SER A 247 -4.46 24.81 -16.75
CA SER A 247 -4.71 23.39 -17.02
C SER A 247 -3.71 22.83 -18.04
N VAL A 248 -3.03 21.76 -17.66
CA VAL A 248 -2.08 21.04 -18.51
C VAL A 248 -2.70 19.69 -18.86
N HIS A 249 -2.93 19.47 -20.13
CA HIS A 249 -3.48 18.22 -20.68
C HIS A 249 -2.36 17.30 -21.13
N VAL A 250 -2.41 16.03 -20.69
CA VAL A 250 -1.39 15.01 -20.98
C VAL A 250 -2.10 13.74 -21.47
N GLU A 251 -1.64 13.21 -22.60
CA GLU A 251 -2.20 12.02 -23.27
C GLU A 251 -1.27 10.81 -23.12
N GLY A 252 -1.77 9.62 -23.42
CA GLY A 252 -0.97 8.40 -23.48
C GLY A 252 -0.79 7.66 -22.17
N LEU A 253 -1.88 7.48 -21.42
CA LEU A 253 -1.92 6.77 -20.12
C LEU A 253 -1.90 5.23 -20.24
N GLN A 254 -1.43 4.68 -21.37
CA GLN A 254 -1.63 3.27 -21.77
C GLN A 254 -1.29 2.24 -20.69
N ASP A 255 -0.24 2.48 -19.90
CA ASP A 255 0.22 1.57 -18.85
C ASP A 255 -0.23 1.98 -17.44
N THR A 256 -1.10 2.98 -17.35
CA THR A 256 -1.60 3.48 -16.08
C THR A 256 -2.87 2.74 -15.69
N VAL A 257 -2.90 2.31 -14.43
CA VAL A 257 -4.05 1.61 -13.84
C VAL A 257 -4.80 2.51 -12.87
N ASP A 258 -6.11 2.31 -12.77
CA ASP A 258 -6.99 3.10 -11.90
C ASP A 258 -6.64 2.96 -10.40
N ASP A 259 -6.19 1.78 -9.96
CA ASP A 259 -5.75 1.57 -8.57
C ASP A 259 -4.54 2.44 -8.17
N VAL A 260 -3.73 2.88 -9.15
CA VAL A 260 -2.57 3.76 -8.91
C VAL A 260 -2.96 5.23 -9.00
N ILE A 261 -3.65 5.61 -10.08
CA ILE A 261 -3.89 7.04 -10.38
C ILE A 261 -5.20 7.57 -9.77
N GLY A 262 -6.21 6.71 -9.59
CA GLY A 262 -7.51 7.12 -9.05
C GLY A 262 -7.40 7.80 -7.69
N PRO A 263 -6.65 7.25 -6.72
CA PRO A 263 -6.45 7.87 -5.41
C PRO A 263 -5.72 9.23 -5.45
N MET A 264 -5.07 9.55 -6.57
CA MET A 264 -4.33 10.83 -6.73
C MET A 264 -5.21 11.99 -7.18
N VAL A 265 -6.46 11.74 -7.58
CA VAL A 265 -7.38 12.81 -8.02
C VAL A 265 -7.65 13.79 -6.88
N ASN A 266 -7.57 15.09 -7.18
CA ASN A 266 -7.61 16.21 -6.25
C ASN A 266 -6.42 16.32 -5.26
N ARG A 267 -5.34 15.57 -5.51
CA ARG A 267 -4.10 15.67 -4.72
C ARG A 267 -2.99 16.37 -5.50
N ALA A 268 -2.00 16.85 -4.77
CA ALA A 268 -0.78 17.37 -5.36
C ALA A 268 0.03 16.21 -5.96
N VAL A 269 0.45 16.37 -7.21
CA VAL A 269 1.18 15.36 -7.98
C VAL A 269 2.36 15.96 -8.73
N ILE A 270 3.31 15.10 -9.05
CA ILE A 270 4.37 15.37 -10.01
C ILE A 270 4.09 14.50 -11.23
N VAL A 271 3.79 15.12 -12.35
CA VAL A 271 3.58 14.43 -13.64
C VAL A 271 4.81 14.65 -14.51
N ARG A 272 5.35 13.56 -15.05
CA ARG A 272 6.40 13.59 -16.05
C ARG A 272 5.81 13.26 -17.41
N ALA A 273 6.09 14.11 -18.38
CA ALA A 273 5.61 13.94 -19.74
C ALA A 273 6.69 14.33 -20.73
N VAL A 274 6.64 13.75 -21.92
CA VAL A 274 7.51 14.12 -23.05
C VAL A 274 6.75 15.02 -23.99
N ARG A 275 7.34 16.16 -24.36
CA ARG A 275 6.76 17.07 -25.34
C ARG A 275 7.01 16.56 -26.75
N VAL A 276 5.94 16.10 -27.39
CA VAL A 276 5.98 15.60 -28.78
C VAL A 276 5.71 16.70 -29.77
N SER A 277 4.88 17.70 -29.39
CA SER A 277 4.62 18.90 -30.21
C SER A 277 4.24 20.08 -29.32
N ILE A 278 4.03 21.26 -29.90
CA ILE A 278 3.65 22.48 -29.15
C ILE A 278 2.40 22.26 -28.29
N LYS A 279 1.49 21.40 -28.74
CA LYS A 279 0.19 21.15 -28.05
C LYS A 279 0.05 19.75 -27.46
N MET A 280 1.00 18.83 -27.68
CA MET A 280 0.88 17.44 -27.28
C MET A 280 1.98 17.07 -26.28
N LEU A 281 1.55 16.67 -25.10
CA LEU A 281 2.36 16.09 -24.04
C LEU A 281 2.00 14.60 -23.91
N LYS A 282 3.00 13.73 -23.94
CA LYS A 282 2.84 12.29 -23.79
C LYS A 282 3.26 11.88 -22.40
N PHE A 283 2.39 11.19 -21.71
CA PHE A 283 2.57 10.73 -20.34
C PHE A 283 3.77 9.76 -20.21
N VAL A 284 4.52 9.92 -19.16
CA VAL A 284 5.62 9.03 -18.78
C VAL A 284 5.38 8.43 -17.39
N ASP A 285 5.12 9.27 -16.38
CA ASP A 285 4.91 8.82 -15.01
C ASP A 285 4.17 9.87 -14.19
N ILE A 286 3.55 9.42 -13.10
CA ILE A 286 2.91 10.27 -12.09
C ILE A 286 3.23 9.75 -10.70
N GLU A 287 3.54 10.65 -9.79
CA GLU A 287 3.74 10.34 -8.36
C GLU A 287 3.08 11.41 -7.50
N LEU A 288 2.76 11.06 -6.25
CA LEU A 288 2.28 12.04 -5.27
C LEU A 288 3.40 13.04 -4.98
N SER A 289 3.00 14.31 -4.90
CA SER A 289 3.85 15.41 -4.43
C SER A 289 3.35 15.80 -3.05
N ASP A 290 4.10 15.49 -2.05
CA ASP A 290 3.80 15.96 -0.69
C ASP A 290 4.23 17.42 -0.50
#